data_8147acb761fc0740a45086bae10cc4f3
#
_entry.id   8147acb761fc0740a45086bae10cc4f3
#
_cell.length_a   1.000
_cell.length_b   1.000
_cell.length_c   1.000
_cell.angle_alpha   90.00
_cell.angle_beta   90.00
_cell.angle_gamma   90.00
#
_symmetry.space_group_name_H-M   'P 1'
#
loop_
_entity.id
_entity.type
_entity.pdbx_description
1 polymer ?
#
loop_
_entity_poly.entity_id
_entity_poly.type
_entity_poly.pdbx_seq_one_letter_code
_entity_poly.pdbx_strand_id
1 'polypeptide(L)'
;MTEEPDIPFELPVVYEDAGIIVVDKPHFLATTPRGMWYRQTALMRLREMYGDDSITPAHRLDRLTAGIVVFVRDPALRGAYQMLFQERRTSKTYECLAPCAPITRPEYGTIERLEPPRVFPLRRRSRIVKERGRLQAYEEPGEVNAETVIELGTRTCGADDAAPAAWGSGMRAYTLHPRTGKTHQLRVHMNSIGLPIAGDDFYPRIEQRAYDDFSRPLELVARRLSFVDPVSGEPREFVSRVPLGAIRSDRGPIHVRRIPRG
;
A
#
# COMPACT_ATOMS: atom_id res chain seq x y z
N MET A 1 21.36 23.23 5.00
CA MET A 1 20.74 21.94 5.40
C MET A 1 19.32 21.97 4.89
N THR A 2 18.88 20.98 4.12
CA THR A 2 17.49 20.90 3.66
C THR A 2 16.68 20.44 4.86
N GLU A 3 15.74 21.27 5.32
CA GLU A 3 14.84 20.93 6.42
C GLU A 3 13.88 19.83 5.98
N GLU A 4 13.64 18.82 6.83
CA GLU A 4 12.71 17.73 6.51
C GLU A 4 11.28 18.30 6.56
N PRO A 5 10.52 18.23 5.43
CA PRO A 5 9.17 18.75 5.41
C PRO A 5 8.23 18.02 6.36
N ASP A 6 7.35 18.74 6.99
CA ASP A 6 6.31 18.15 7.82
C ASP A 6 5.29 17.38 6.98
N ILE A 7 4.88 16.20 7.45
CA ILE A 7 3.83 15.41 6.82
C ILE A 7 2.53 15.62 7.65
N PRO A 8 1.57 16.45 7.16
CA PRO A 8 0.44 16.93 7.95
C PRO A 8 -0.68 15.90 8.10
N PHE A 9 -0.34 14.62 8.19
CA PHE A 9 -1.31 13.54 8.30
C PHE A 9 -1.08 12.75 9.58
N GLU A 10 -2.17 12.49 10.30
CA GLU A 10 -2.13 11.63 11.47
C GLU A 10 -1.78 10.18 11.11
N LEU A 11 -1.23 9.45 12.07
CA LEU A 11 -0.96 8.03 11.99
C LEU A 11 -1.88 7.28 12.96
N PRO A 12 -3.10 6.91 12.55
CA PRO A 12 -4.03 6.23 13.43
C PRO A 12 -3.52 4.85 13.85
N VAL A 13 -3.49 4.59 15.16
CA VAL A 13 -3.32 3.25 15.71
C VAL A 13 -4.69 2.58 15.70
N VAL A 14 -4.82 1.46 14.99
CA VAL A 14 -6.09 0.72 14.85
C VAL A 14 -6.17 -0.48 15.78
N TYR A 15 -5.01 -0.97 16.26
CA TYR A 15 -4.92 -2.03 17.24
C TYR A 15 -3.56 -1.97 17.95
N GLU A 16 -3.53 -2.32 19.23
CA GLU A 16 -2.30 -2.54 19.98
C GLU A 16 -2.49 -3.62 21.06
N ASP A 17 -1.42 -4.37 21.33
CA ASP A 17 -1.27 -5.25 22.46
C ASP A 17 0.18 -5.21 22.97
N ALA A 18 0.56 -6.16 23.82
CA ALA A 18 1.92 -6.25 24.36
C ALA A 18 2.97 -6.54 23.26
N GLY A 19 2.58 -7.24 22.18
CA GLY A 19 3.48 -7.70 21.12
C GLY A 19 3.55 -6.79 19.91
N ILE A 20 2.42 -6.24 19.50
CA ILE A 20 2.30 -5.49 18.23
C ILE A 20 1.52 -4.18 18.35
N ILE A 21 1.81 -3.29 17.41
CA ILE A 21 1.05 -2.08 17.14
C ILE A 21 0.67 -2.14 15.64
N VAL A 22 -0.62 -1.96 15.34
CA VAL A 22 -1.11 -1.90 13.95
C VAL A 22 -1.60 -0.51 13.66
N VAL A 23 -1.13 0.06 12.58
CA VAL A 23 -1.51 1.41 12.15
C VAL A 23 -2.19 1.41 10.80
N ASP A 24 -3.04 2.41 10.57
CA ASP A 24 -3.58 2.75 9.27
C ASP A 24 -2.76 3.90 8.67
N LYS A 25 -1.67 3.53 7.98
CA LYS A 25 -0.68 4.48 7.47
C LYS A 25 -1.29 5.39 6.39
N PRO A 26 -1.22 6.71 6.52
CA PRO A 26 -1.69 7.61 5.47
C PRO A 26 -0.79 7.55 4.21
N HIS A 27 -1.30 8.09 3.10
CA HIS A 27 -0.46 8.42 1.95
C HIS A 27 0.66 9.37 2.35
N PHE A 28 1.74 9.42 1.56
CA PHE A 28 2.90 10.32 1.70
C PHE A 28 3.79 10.08 2.94
N LEU A 29 3.36 9.31 3.92
CA LEU A 29 4.17 8.94 5.06
C LEU A 29 4.97 7.66 4.77
N ALA A 30 6.29 7.72 4.85
CA ALA A 30 7.13 6.53 4.71
C ALA A 30 6.96 5.59 5.92
N THR A 31 7.12 4.27 5.73
CA THR A 31 7.07 3.33 6.86
C THR A 31 8.31 3.45 7.74
N THR A 32 9.48 3.57 7.13
CA THR A 32 10.78 3.63 7.81
C THR A 32 11.66 4.71 7.21
N PRO A 33 12.64 5.25 7.96
CA PRO A 33 13.62 6.18 7.44
C PRO A 33 14.32 5.67 6.18
N ARG A 34 14.51 6.56 5.21
CA ARG A 34 15.22 6.26 3.97
C ARG A 34 15.89 7.51 3.40
N GLY A 35 17.18 7.42 3.10
CA GLY A 35 17.94 8.55 2.58
C GLY A 35 18.07 9.66 3.62
N MET A 36 17.77 10.90 3.21
CA MET A 36 17.90 12.09 4.06
C MET A 36 16.69 12.34 4.99
N TRP A 37 15.55 11.68 4.75
CA TRP A 37 14.33 11.85 5.53
C TRP A 37 14.26 10.82 6.64
N TYR A 38 14.20 11.28 7.89
CA TYR A 38 14.32 10.43 9.07
C TYR A 38 13.14 10.54 10.03
N ARG A 39 12.75 11.76 10.40
CA ARG A 39 11.75 12.00 11.46
C ARG A 39 10.33 11.71 11.00
N GLN A 40 9.99 12.16 9.79
CA GLN A 40 8.64 12.06 9.24
C GLN A 40 8.37 10.67 8.62
N THR A 41 8.41 9.63 9.49
CA THR A 41 8.08 8.25 9.13
C THR A 41 7.17 7.62 10.17
N ALA A 42 6.41 6.60 9.78
CA ALA A 42 5.51 5.90 10.69
C ALA A 42 6.28 5.29 11.88
N LEU A 43 7.46 4.71 11.62
CA LEU A 43 8.31 4.16 12.67
C LEU A 43 8.75 5.19 13.70
N MET A 44 9.25 6.35 13.25
CA MET A 44 9.76 7.38 14.16
C MET A 44 8.64 8.02 14.98
N ARG A 45 7.47 8.26 14.34
CA ARG A 45 6.28 8.76 15.05
C ARG A 45 5.79 7.78 16.13
N LEU A 46 5.82 6.46 15.86
CA LEU A 46 5.46 5.47 16.88
C LEU A 46 6.47 5.45 18.02
N ARG A 47 7.78 5.47 17.73
CA ARG A 47 8.82 5.50 18.75
C ARG A 47 8.68 6.72 19.66
N GLU A 48 8.42 7.89 19.10
CA GLU A 48 8.15 9.12 19.86
C GLU A 48 6.86 9.00 20.68
N MET A 49 5.77 8.51 20.07
CA MET A 49 4.46 8.36 20.74
C MET A 49 4.51 7.43 21.95
N TYR A 50 5.27 6.34 21.85
CA TYR A 50 5.37 5.32 22.91
C TYR A 50 6.62 5.48 23.80
N GLY A 51 7.57 6.35 23.44
CA GLY A 51 8.86 6.46 24.13
C GLY A 51 9.69 5.17 24.06
N ASP A 52 9.57 4.43 22.95
CA ASP A 52 10.13 3.08 22.82
C ASP A 52 10.88 2.92 21.48
N ASP A 53 12.20 2.98 21.54
CA ASP A 53 13.07 2.80 20.37
C ASP A 53 13.18 1.34 19.89
N SER A 54 12.65 0.38 20.66
CA SER A 54 12.67 -1.02 20.31
C SER A 54 11.65 -1.37 19.22
N ILE A 55 10.63 -0.54 19.00
CA ILE A 55 9.61 -0.74 17.96
C ILE A 55 10.25 -0.93 16.59
N THR A 56 9.83 -1.96 15.86
CA THR A 56 10.30 -2.27 14.50
C THR A 56 9.14 -2.70 13.60
N PRO A 57 9.17 -2.42 12.28
CA PRO A 57 8.13 -2.89 11.39
C PRO A 57 8.25 -4.39 11.11
N ALA A 58 7.13 -5.12 11.08
CA ALA A 58 7.06 -6.49 10.59
C ALA A 58 7.15 -6.53 9.06
N HIS A 59 6.58 -5.54 8.40
CA HIS A 59 6.62 -5.32 6.95
C HIS A 59 6.56 -3.83 6.62
N ARG A 60 6.62 -3.51 5.33
CA ARG A 60 6.61 -2.10 4.89
C ARG A 60 5.64 -1.88 3.73
N LEU A 61 5.11 -0.66 3.68
CA LEU A 61 4.48 -0.06 2.51
C LEU A 61 5.38 1.05 1.95
N ASP A 62 5.27 1.31 0.67
CA ASP A 62 5.91 2.46 0.03
C ASP A 62 5.39 3.77 0.64
N ARG A 63 6.15 4.86 0.50
CA ARG A 63 5.77 6.19 1.01
C ARG A 63 4.36 6.59 0.55
N LEU A 64 4.06 6.42 -0.71
CA LEU A 64 2.79 6.85 -1.30
C LEU A 64 1.64 5.87 -1.06
N THR A 65 1.92 4.58 -0.78
CA THR A 65 0.89 3.58 -0.49
C THR A 65 0.34 3.78 0.92
N ALA A 66 -0.96 3.90 1.05
CA ALA A 66 -1.64 3.95 2.35
C ALA A 66 -2.12 2.56 2.80
N GLY A 67 -2.56 2.45 4.06
CA GLY A 67 -3.22 1.26 4.60
C GLY A 67 -2.48 0.57 5.75
N ILE A 68 -2.87 -0.66 6.03
CA ILE A 68 -2.47 -1.40 7.23
C ILE A 68 -0.98 -1.73 7.25
N VAL A 69 -0.31 -1.36 8.36
CA VAL A 69 1.09 -1.75 8.66
C VAL A 69 1.18 -2.25 10.09
N VAL A 70 1.85 -3.40 10.27
CA VAL A 70 2.13 -4.00 11.57
C VAL A 70 3.54 -3.65 12.02
N PHE A 71 3.66 -3.15 13.24
CA PHE A 71 4.92 -2.94 13.95
C PHE A 71 4.99 -3.90 15.13
N VAL A 72 6.17 -4.39 15.43
CA VAL A 72 6.45 -5.25 16.58
C VAL A 72 7.04 -4.41 17.68
N ARG A 73 6.42 -4.48 18.85
CA ARG A 73 6.80 -3.76 20.06
C ARG A 73 7.80 -4.57 20.89
N ASP A 74 7.50 -5.85 21.09
CA ASP A 74 8.39 -6.74 21.83
C ASP A 74 9.55 -7.24 20.93
N PRO A 75 10.81 -6.92 21.25
CA PRO A 75 11.97 -7.41 20.50
C PRO A 75 12.05 -8.93 20.35
N ALA A 76 11.57 -9.70 21.33
CA ALA A 76 11.59 -11.16 21.30
C ALA A 76 10.69 -11.74 20.19
N LEU A 77 9.65 -11.01 19.79
CA LEU A 77 8.67 -11.44 18.80
C LEU A 77 9.00 -11.03 17.36
N ARG A 78 10.03 -10.19 17.14
CA ARG A 78 10.39 -9.65 15.82
C ARG A 78 10.52 -10.75 14.76
N GLY A 79 11.30 -11.79 15.06
CA GLY A 79 11.51 -12.89 14.11
C GLY A 79 10.21 -13.56 13.70
N ALA A 80 9.36 -13.89 14.68
CA ALA A 80 8.09 -14.56 14.43
C ALA A 80 7.16 -13.77 13.48
N TYR A 81 6.98 -12.47 13.75
CA TYR A 81 6.14 -11.63 12.90
C TYR A 81 6.76 -11.33 11.52
N GLN A 82 8.09 -11.14 11.42
CA GLN A 82 8.74 -10.93 10.13
C GLN A 82 8.67 -12.17 9.23
N MET A 83 8.80 -13.37 9.83
CA MET A 83 8.66 -14.64 9.11
C MET A 83 7.27 -14.83 8.49
N LEU A 84 6.18 -14.32 9.09
CA LEU A 84 4.84 -14.36 8.49
C LEU A 84 4.85 -13.75 7.06
N PHE A 85 5.54 -12.63 6.89
CA PHE A 85 5.62 -11.94 5.60
C PHE A 85 6.62 -12.60 4.65
N GLN A 86 7.75 -13.05 5.16
CA GLN A 86 8.79 -13.71 4.38
C GLN A 86 8.31 -15.06 3.84
N GLU A 87 7.62 -15.85 4.66
CA GLU A 87 7.06 -17.16 4.30
C GLU A 87 5.67 -17.06 3.64
N ARG A 88 5.18 -15.84 3.39
CA ARG A 88 3.88 -15.58 2.73
C ARG A 88 2.69 -16.20 3.47
N ARG A 89 2.76 -16.26 4.79
CA ARG A 89 1.67 -16.73 5.67
C ARG A 89 0.67 -15.62 6.02
N THR A 90 0.65 -14.56 5.24
CA THR A 90 -0.30 -13.45 5.36
C THR A 90 -1.17 -13.37 4.12
N SER A 91 -2.46 -13.09 4.30
CA SER A 91 -3.35 -12.70 3.21
C SER A 91 -3.41 -11.16 3.13
N LYS A 92 -3.20 -10.63 1.94
CA LYS A 92 -3.17 -9.18 1.68
C LYS A 92 -4.13 -8.84 0.55
N THR A 93 -5.01 -7.89 0.81
CA THR A 93 -5.88 -7.32 -0.20
C THR A 93 -5.58 -5.84 -0.32
N TYR A 94 -5.36 -5.39 -1.54
CA TYR A 94 -5.19 -3.98 -1.87
C TYR A 94 -6.33 -3.52 -2.75
N GLU A 95 -6.65 -2.24 -2.68
CA GLU A 95 -7.55 -1.59 -3.62
C GLU A 95 -6.81 -0.46 -4.31
N CYS A 96 -7.10 -0.26 -5.60
CA CYS A 96 -6.57 0.88 -6.33
C CYS A 96 -7.59 1.45 -7.31
N LEU A 97 -7.39 2.72 -7.72
CA LEU A 97 -8.07 3.31 -8.86
C LEU A 97 -7.12 3.29 -10.07
N ALA A 98 -7.65 2.85 -11.20
CA ALA A 98 -6.95 2.86 -12.48
C ALA A 98 -7.95 3.09 -13.62
N PRO A 99 -7.52 3.39 -14.86
CA PRO A 99 -8.40 3.61 -15.98
C PRO A 99 -9.37 2.44 -16.22
N CYS A 100 -10.63 2.76 -16.54
CA CYS A 100 -11.60 1.80 -17.06
C CYS A 100 -11.34 1.61 -18.57
N ALA A 101 -10.30 0.85 -18.90
CA ALA A 101 -9.87 0.64 -20.27
C ALA A 101 -9.62 -0.85 -20.55
N PRO A 102 -9.60 -1.29 -21.81
CA PRO A 102 -9.14 -2.63 -22.16
C PRO A 102 -7.68 -2.84 -21.72
N ILE A 103 -7.37 -4.03 -21.23
CA ILE A 103 -5.99 -4.37 -20.88
C ILE A 103 -5.13 -4.51 -22.14
N THR A 104 -3.86 -4.14 -22.01
CA THR A 104 -2.84 -4.36 -23.05
C THR A 104 -2.02 -5.62 -22.74
N ARG A 105 -1.41 -6.20 -23.77
CA ARG A 105 -0.47 -7.29 -23.59
C ARG A 105 0.84 -6.72 -22.99
N PRO A 106 1.30 -7.25 -21.84
CA PRO A 106 2.57 -6.82 -21.27
C PRO A 106 3.75 -7.29 -22.16
N GLU A 107 4.84 -6.55 -22.10
CA GLU A 107 6.08 -6.89 -22.83
C GLU A 107 6.73 -8.17 -22.27
N TYR A 108 6.75 -8.31 -20.94
CA TYR A 108 7.33 -9.46 -20.24
C TYR A 108 6.31 -10.16 -19.34
N GLY A 109 6.55 -11.45 -19.09
CA GLY A 109 5.71 -12.27 -18.23
C GLY A 109 4.39 -12.69 -18.87
N THR A 110 3.41 -13.09 -18.05
CA THR A 110 2.17 -13.70 -18.51
C THR A 110 0.93 -13.10 -17.85
N ILE A 111 -0.18 -13.16 -18.59
CA ILE A 111 -1.53 -12.95 -18.09
C ILE A 111 -2.30 -14.26 -18.27
N GLU A 112 -2.98 -14.71 -17.22
CA GLU A 112 -3.88 -15.84 -17.23
C GLU A 112 -5.26 -15.38 -16.77
N ARG A 113 -6.30 -15.56 -17.59
CA ARG A 113 -7.70 -15.31 -17.19
C ARG A 113 -8.15 -16.49 -16.33
N LEU A 114 -8.63 -16.19 -15.12
CA LEU A 114 -9.04 -17.23 -14.17
C LEU A 114 -10.47 -17.72 -14.43
N GLU A 115 -11.30 -16.90 -15.09
CA GLU A 115 -12.71 -17.19 -15.41
C GLU A 115 -13.03 -16.80 -16.87
N PRO A 116 -12.48 -17.50 -17.88
CA PRO A 116 -12.82 -17.20 -19.27
C PRO A 116 -14.34 -17.37 -19.54
N PRO A 117 -14.94 -16.55 -20.39
CA PRO A 117 -14.36 -15.54 -21.29
C PRO A 117 -14.08 -14.18 -20.62
N ARG A 118 -14.41 -13.99 -19.34
CA ARG A 118 -14.19 -12.74 -18.63
C ARG A 118 -12.70 -12.36 -18.61
N VAL A 119 -12.40 -11.06 -18.73
CA VAL A 119 -11.04 -10.55 -18.62
C VAL A 119 -10.54 -10.66 -17.19
N PHE A 120 -11.37 -10.33 -16.22
CA PHE A 120 -11.12 -10.43 -14.79
C PHE A 120 -12.03 -11.48 -14.14
N PRO A 121 -11.57 -12.17 -13.09
CA PRO A 121 -10.26 -12.03 -12.46
C PRO A 121 -9.12 -12.57 -13.36
N LEU A 122 -7.94 -11.93 -13.26
CA LEU A 122 -6.76 -12.38 -13.97
C LEU A 122 -5.56 -12.53 -13.03
N ARG A 123 -4.65 -13.44 -13.39
CA ARG A 123 -3.37 -13.63 -12.72
C ARG A 123 -2.26 -13.02 -13.58
N ARG A 124 -1.52 -12.08 -13.00
CA ARG A 124 -0.35 -11.47 -13.61
C ARG A 124 0.91 -12.03 -12.98
N ARG A 125 1.83 -12.54 -13.81
CA ARG A 125 3.12 -13.08 -13.39
C ARG A 125 4.24 -12.47 -14.20
N SER A 126 5.32 -12.05 -13.53
CA SER A 126 6.52 -11.54 -14.21
C SER A 126 7.77 -11.66 -13.33
N ARG A 127 8.92 -11.34 -13.92
CA ARG A 127 10.14 -11.07 -13.18
C ARG A 127 10.25 -9.57 -12.95
N ILE A 128 10.20 -9.15 -11.69
CA ILE A 128 10.38 -7.75 -11.29
C ILE A 128 11.74 -7.60 -10.60
N VAL A 129 12.50 -6.61 -11.04
CA VAL A 129 13.79 -6.24 -10.48
C VAL A 129 13.80 -4.80 -9.99
N LYS A 130 14.69 -4.52 -9.04
CA LYS A 130 14.92 -3.19 -8.49
C LYS A 130 16.40 -2.98 -8.28
N GLU A 131 16.97 -2.15 -9.10
CA GLU A 131 18.39 -1.80 -9.03
C GLU A 131 18.63 -0.64 -8.05
N ARG A 132 19.81 -0.64 -7.46
CA ARG A 132 20.25 0.47 -6.62
C ARG A 132 20.47 1.72 -7.49
N GLY A 133 19.95 2.87 -7.04
CA GLY A 133 20.04 4.14 -7.78
C GLY A 133 18.92 4.37 -8.79
N ARG A 134 18.21 3.35 -9.25
CA ARG A 134 17.04 3.50 -10.11
C ARG A 134 15.79 3.69 -9.27
N LEU A 135 14.98 4.71 -9.54
CA LEU A 135 13.75 4.98 -8.78
C LEU A 135 12.67 3.92 -9.00
N GLN A 136 12.43 3.55 -10.24
CA GLN A 136 11.45 2.54 -10.63
C GLN A 136 11.98 1.12 -10.43
N ALA A 137 11.10 0.20 -10.00
CA ALA A 137 11.25 -1.21 -10.31
C ALA A 137 10.70 -1.45 -11.72
N TYR A 138 11.14 -2.50 -12.39
CA TYR A 138 10.76 -2.79 -13.77
C TYR A 138 10.72 -4.29 -14.02
N GLU A 139 10.08 -4.68 -15.11
CA GLU A 139 10.03 -6.07 -15.57
C GLU A 139 11.17 -6.35 -16.54
N GLU A 140 11.66 -7.60 -16.51
CA GLU A 140 12.65 -8.12 -17.44
C GLU A 140 12.37 -9.62 -17.77
N PRO A 141 12.96 -10.17 -18.84
CA PRO A 141 12.91 -11.60 -19.09
C PRO A 141 13.54 -12.42 -17.97
N GLY A 142 13.01 -13.61 -17.69
CA GLY A 142 13.59 -14.54 -16.74
C GLY A 142 12.58 -15.24 -15.86
N GLU A 143 13.09 -15.92 -14.83
CA GLU A 143 12.27 -16.68 -13.89
C GLU A 143 11.29 -15.77 -13.13
N VAL A 144 10.02 -16.18 -13.09
CA VAL A 144 8.94 -15.45 -12.41
C VAL A 144 9.24 -15.33 -10.91
N ASN A 145 9.23 -14.11 -10.41
CA ASN A 145 9.41 -13.81 -8.99
C ASN A 145 8.29 -12.96 -8.36
N ALA A 146 7.33 -12.53 -9.20
CA ALA A 146 6.21 -11.69 -8.80
C ALA A 146 4.89 -12.26 -9.35
N GLU A 147 3.87 -12.35 -8.48
CA GLU A 147 2.53 -12.82 -8.83
C GLU A 147 1.48 -11.97 -8.12
N THR A 148 0.45 -11.52 -8.88
CA THR A 148 -0.71 -10.78 -8.38
C THR A 148 -1.96 -11.28 -9.07
N VAL A 149 -3.02 -11.58 -8.30
CA VAL A 149 -4.37 -11.71 -8.84
C VAL A 149 -5.02 -10.34 -8.83
N ILE A 150 -5.65 -9.98 -9.94
CA ILE A 150 -6.30 -8.68 -10.17
C ILE A 150 -7.76 -8.94 -10.47
N GLU A 151 -8.64 -8.28 -9.71
CA GLU A 151 -10.11 -8.39 -9.84
C GLU A 151 -10.71 -7.01 -10.08
N LEU A 152 -11.93 -7.00 -10.61
CA LEU A 152 -12.72 -5.77 -10.63
C LEU A 152 -13.18 -5.47 -9.21
N GLY A 153 -12.94 -4.25 -8.74
CA GLY A 153 -13.46 -3.78 -7.47
C GLY A 153 -14.98 -3.55 -7.54
N THR A 154 -15.62 -3.53 -6.39
CA THR A 154 -17.08 -3.33 -6.26
C THR A 154 -17.52 -1.90 -6.61
N ARG A 155 -16.62 -0.92 -6.57
CA ARG A 155 -16.89 0.46 -6.95
C ARG A 155 -16.60 0.67 -8.43
N THR A 156 -17.63 0.82 -9.20
CA THR A 156 -17.55 1.35 -10.57
C THR A 156 -17.74 2.86 -10.48
N CYS A 157 -16.90 3.64 -11.14
CA CYS A 157 -17.21 5.06 -11.38
C CYS A 157 -18.34 5.15 -12.42
N GLY A 158 -19.57 4.91 -11.97
CA GLY A 158 -20.79 5.15 -12.73
C GLY A 158 -21.36 6.53 -12.39
N ALA A 159 -22.32 6.99 -13.17
CA ALA A 159 -22.86 8.34 -13.13
C ALA A 159 -23.48 8.79 -11.78
N ASP A 160 -23.74 7.87 -10.86
CA ASP A 160 -24.40 8.15 -9.58
C ASP A 160 -23.47 8.14 -8.35
N ASP A 161 -22.28 7.55 -8.45
CA ASP A 161 -21.21 7.66 -7.44
C ASP A 161 -20.15 8.59 -8.02
N ALA A 162 -20.25 9.88 -7.73
CA ALA A 162 -19.29 10.86 -8.17
C ALA A 162 -17.86 10.38 -7.88
N ALA A 163 -17.18 9.88 -8.92
CA ALA A 163 -15.74 9.82 -8.88
C ALA A 163 -15.28 11.20 -8.44
N PRO A 164 -14.35 11.31 -7.48
CA PRO A 164 -13.88 12.62 -7.08
C PRO A 164 -13.51 13.38 -8.33
N ALA A 165 -13.98 14.62 -8.46
CA ALA A 165 -13.78 15.45 -9.66
C ALA A 165 -12.29 15.56 -10.06
N ALA A 166 -11.36 15.25 -9.15
CA ALA A 166 -9.93 15.20 -9.38
C ALA A 166 -9.47 14.12 -10.38
N TRP A 167 -10.20 13.02 -10.55
CA TRP A 167 -9.77 11.89 -11.39
C TRP A 167 -10.54 11.74 -12.71
N GLY A 168 -11.62 12.50 -12.88
CA GLY A 168 -12.45 12.49 -14.09
C GLY A 168 -13.33 11.23 -14.23
N SER A 169 -14.20 11.26 -15.23
CA SER A 169 -14.96 10.08 -15.65
C SER A 169 -14.03 9.08 -16.35
N GLY A 170 -14.18 7.78 -16.06
CA GLY A 170 -13.38 6.73 -16.72
C GLY A 170 -12.37 6.02 -15.84
N MET A 171 -12.39 6.26 -14.54
CA MET A 171 -11.63 5.49 -13.55
C MET A 171 -12.49 4.37 -12.95
N ARG A 172 -11.83 3.28 -12.54
CA ARG A 172 -12.46 2.13 -11.91
C ARG A 172 -11.63 1.64 -10.73
N ALA A 173 -12.29 1.11 -9.72
CA ALA A 173 -11.63 0.39 -8.63
C ALA A 173 -11.23 -1.02 -9.08
N TYR A 174 -10.05 -1.45 -8.66
CA TYR A 174 -9.56 -2.81 -8.82
C TYR A 174 -9.13 -3.34 -7.45
N THR A 175 -9.37 -4.63 -7.23
CA THR A 175 -8.90 -5.36 -6.05
C THR A 175 -7.70 -6.21 -6.44
N LEU A 176 -6.62 -6.10 -5.66
CA LEU A 176 -5.33 -6.71 -5.96
C LEU A 176 -4.92 -7.64 -4.82
N HIS A 177 -4.59 -8.89 -5.15
CA HIS A 177 -4.15 -9.92 -4.21
C HIS A 177 -2.71 -10.35 -4.54
N PRO A 178 -1.68 -9.66 -3.98
CA PRO A 178 -0.30 -10.06 -4.22
C PRO A 178 0.05 -11.35 -3.49
N ARG A 179 0.57 -12.34 -4.22
CA ARG A 179 1.15 -13.57 -3.67
C ARG A 179 2.61 -13.39 -3.25
N THR A 180 3.26 -12.38 -3.77
CA THR A 180 4.65 -11.99 -3.53
C THR A 180 4.70 -10.54 -3.08
N GLY A 181 5.87 -10.02 -2.68
CA GLY A 181 6.03 -8.66 -2.17
C GLY A 181 7.24 -7.94 -2.77
N LYS A 182 7.38 -7.90 -4.10
CA LYS A 182 8.48 -7.16 -4.74
C LYS A 182 8.23 -5.66 -4.67
N THR A 183 9.31 -4.88 -4.67
CA THR A 183 9.24 -3.42 -4.69
C THR A 183 8.38 -2.94 -5.84
N HIS A 184 7.43 -2.05 -5.56
CA HIS A 184 6.46 -1.50 -6.52
C HIS A 184 5.62 -2.55 -7.29
N GLN A 185 5.56 -3.80 -6.84
CA GLN A 185 4.96 -4.90 -7.60
C GLN A 185 3.58 -4.56 -8.19
N LEU A 186 2.66 -4.06 -7.37
CA LEU A 186 1.30 -3.74 -7.81
C LEU A 186 1.28 -2.62 -8.84
N ARG A 187 2.12 -1.60 -8.65
CA ARG A 187 2.28 -0.46 -9.56
C ARG A 187 2.82 -0.93 -10.92
N VAL A 188 3.86 -1.77 -10.91
CA VAL A 188 4.45 -2.37 -12.12
C VAL A 188 3.45 -3.25 -12.84
N HIS A 189 2.77 -4.17 -12.13
CA HIS A 189 1.80 -5.09 -12.74
C HIS A 189 0.62 -4.35 -13.37
N MET A 190 0.03 -3.37 -12.69
CA MET A 190 -1.06 -2.57 -13.21
C MET A 190 -0.62 -1.74 -14.43
N ASN A 191 0.53 -1.09 -14.35
CA ASN A 191 1.09 -0.33 -15.46
C ASN A 191 1.37 -1.23 -16.69
N SER A 192 1.93 -2.42 -16.50
CA SER A 192 2.32 -3.32 -17.59
C SER A 192 1.14 -3.86 -18.39
N ILE A 193 -0.07 -3.85 -17.83
CA ILE A 193 -1.30 -4.21 -18.54
C ILE A 193 -2.09 -3.00 -19.05
N GLY A 194 -1.48 -1.80 -19.08
CA GLY A 194 -2.10 -0.58 -19.59
C GLY A 194 -3.06 0.11 -18.61
N LEU A 195 -3.04 -0.26 -17.33
CA LEU A 195 -3.90 0.28 -16.27
C LEU A 195 -3.06 0.94 -15.16
N PRO A 196 -2.26 1.99 -15.44
CA PRO A 196 -1.46 2.63 -14.41
C PRO A 196 -2.33 3.17 -13.28
N ILE A 197 -1.86 2.99 -12.03
CA ILE A 197 -2.62 3.43 -10.86
C ILE A 197 -2.67 4.96 -10.84
N ALA A 198 -3.84 5.50 -10.54
CA ALA A 198 -4.04 6.94 -10.46
C ALA A 198 -3.12 7.58 -9.40
N GLY A 199 -2.55 8.74 -9.71
CA GLY A 199 -1.64 9.46 -8.83
C GLY A 199 -0.24 8.87 -8.71
N ASP A 200 0.09 7.86 -9.51
CA ASP A 200 1.43 7.28 -9.51
C ASP A 200 2.45 8.26 -10.08
N ASP A 201 3.51 8.55 -9.30
CA ASP A 201 4.59 9.46 -9.66
C ASP A 201 5.75 8.77 -10.39
N PHE A 202 5.72 7.44 -10.50
CA PHE A 202 6.77 6.68 -11.19
C PHE A 202 6.29 5.96 -12.44
N TYR A 203 5.01 5.59 -12.53
CA TYR A 203 4.47 4.82 -13.65
C TYR A 203 3.26 5.51 -14.31
N PRO A 204 3.18 5.55 -15.66
CA PRO A 204 4.10 4.94 -16.63
C PRO A 204 5.44 5.67 -16.78
N ARG A 205 5.55 6.90 -16.28
CA ARG A 205 6.75 7.75 -16.37
C ARG A 205 7.01 8.44 -15.03
N ILE A 206 8.28 8.78 -14.78
CA ILE A 206 8.64 9.53 -13.59
C ILE A 206 8.13 10.97 -13.72
N GLU A 207 7.30 11.38 -12.77
CA GLU A 207 6.87 12.76 -12.58
C GLU A 207 7.70 13.39 -11.47
N GLN A 208 8.32 14.52 -11.74
CA GLN A 208 9.03 15.28 -10.71
C GLN A 208 7.99 16.06 -9.90
N ARG A 209 7.81 15.70 -8.64
CA ARG A 209 6.98 16.42 -7.68
C ARG A 209 7.80 16.84 -6.48
N ALA A 210 7.45 17.98 -5.89
CA ALA A 210 8.00 18.37 -4.60
C ALA A 210 7.67 17.28 -3.54
N TYR A 211 8.56 17.08 -2.58
CA TYR A 211 8.36 16.06 -1.55
C TYR A 211 7.13 16.36 -0.67
N ASP A 212 6.80 17.62 -0.51
CA ASP A 212 5.68 18.20 0.23
C ASP A 212 4.45 18.51 -0.64
N ASP A 213 4.43 18.08 -1.89
CA ASP A 213 3.22 18.12 -2.71
C ASP A 213 2.30 16.94 -2.36
N PHE A 214 1.27 17.23 -1.57
CA PHE A 214 0.24 16.30 -1.13
C PHE A 214 -1.06 16.36 -1.94
N SER A 215 -1.07 17.08 -3.05
CA SER A 215 -2.29 17.36 -3.83
C SER A 215 -2.89 16.11 -4.49
N ARG A 216 -2.05 15.16 -4.90
CA ARG A 216 -2.45 13.94 -5.63
C ARG A 216 -1.89 12.69 -4.96
N PRO A 217 -2.64 11.98 -4.11
CA PRO A 217 -2.21 10.70 -3.55
C PRO A 217 -2.10 9.61 -4.63
N LEU A 218 -1.20 8.67 -4.42
CA LEU A 218 -1.25 7.40 -5.16
C LEU A 218 -2.50 6.64 -4.70
N GLU A 219 -3.44 6.43 -5.59
CA GLU A 219 -4.69 5.73 -5.30
C GLU A 219 -4.46 4.21 -5.16
N LEU A 220 -3.67 3.83 -4.15
CA LEU A 220 -3.35 2.46 -3.77
C LEU A 220 -3.39 2.33 -2.26
N VAL A 221 -4.27 1.48 -1.77
CA VAL A 221 -4.49 1.25 -0.34
C VAL A 221 -4.31 -0.24 -0.01
N ALA A 222 -3.44 -0.55 0.95
CA ALA A 222 -3.36 -1.87 1.59
C ALA A 222 -4.59 -2.05 2.47
N ARG A 223 -5.70 -2.50 1.84
CA ARG A 223 -7.04 -2.47 2.42
C ARG A 223 -7.21 -3.45 3.55
N ARG A 224 -6.76 -4.68 3.38
CA ARG A 224 -6.97 -5.77 4.35
C ARG A 224 -5.69 -6.56 4.53
N LEU A 225 -5.38 -6.86 5.76
CA LEU A 225 -4.29 -7.75 6.16
C LEU A 225 -4.85 -8.77 7.15
N SER A 226 -4.68 -10.06 6.86
CA SER A 226 -5.02 -11.13 7.79
C SER A 226 -3.92 -12.17 7.88
N PHE A 227 -3.76 -12.73 9.09
CA PHE A 227 -2.80 -13.79 9.40
C PHE A 227 -3.22 -14.52 10.68
N VAL A 228 -2.62 -15.67 10.91
CA VAL A 228 -2.67 -16.35 12.22
C VAL A 228 -1.55 -15.77 13.06
N ASP A 229 -1.89 -15.24 14.23
CA ASP A 229 -0.93 -14.66 15.17
C ASP A 229 0.11 -15.72 15.58
N PRO A 230 1.42 -15.47 15.39
CA PRO A 230 2.45 -16.48 15.61
C PRO A 230 2.70 -16.77 17.10
N VAL A 231 2.13 -15.98 18.00
CA VAL A 231 2.28 -16.14 19.46
C VAL A 231 1.04 -16.80 20.06
N SER A 232 -0.15 -16.25 19.78
CA SER A 232 -1.41 -16.76 20.36
C SER A 232 -2.06 -17.88 19.54
N GLY A 233 -1.72 -18.00 18.25
CA GLY A 233 -2.40 -18.91 17.33
C GLY A 233 -3.77 -18.41 16.84
N GLU A 234 -4.23 -17.24 17.29
CA GLU A 234 -5.54 -16.70 16.95
C GLU A 234 -5.53 -16.02 15.57
N PRO A 235 -6.63 -16.11 14.82
CA PRO A 235 -6.76 -15.36 13.56
C PRO A 235 -6.86 -13.86 13.84
N ARG A 236 -6.10 -13.07 13.11
CA ARG A 236 -6.11 -11.60 13.14
C ARG A 236 -6.49 -11.06 11.78
N GLU A 237 -7.36 -10.06 11.76
CA GLU A 237 -7.73 -9.32 10.56
C GLU A 237 -7.82 -7.83 10.85
N PHE A 238 -7.18 -7.03 10.00
CA PHE A 238 -7.17 -5.57 10.09
C PHE A 238 -7.61 -4.97 8.76
N VAL A 239 -8.47 -3.95 8.83
CA VAL A 239 -9.04 -3.29 7.66
C VAL A 239 -8.75 -1.79 7.72
N SER A 240 -8.15 -1.27 6.66
CA SER A 240 -7.88 0.17 6.50
C SER A 240 -9.17 0.95 6.26
N ARG A 241 -9.24 2.13 6.87
CA ARG A 241 -10.31 3.12 6.67
C ARG A 241 -9.89 4.26 5.74
N VAL A 242 -8.66 4.22 5.21
CA VAL A 242 -8.22 5.23 4.24
C VAL A 242 -9.15 5.16 3.02
N PRO A 243 -9.81 6.28 2.66
CA PRO A 243 -10.72 6.29 1.53
C PRO A 243 -9.94 6.12 0.21
N LEU A 244 -10.53 5.42 -0.75
CA LEU A 244 -10.05 5.34 -2.12
C LEU A 244 -10.80 6.37 -2.96
N GLY A 245 -10.07 7.21 -3.70
CA GLY A 245 -10.66 8.22 -4.58
C GLY A 245 -11.23 9.44 -3.87
N ALA A 246 -10.99 9.63 -2.59
CA ALA A 246 -11.43 10.84 -1.90
C ALA A 246 -10.51 12.01 -2.22
N ILE A 247 -11.07 13.11 -2.74
CA ILE A 247 -10.41 14.40 -2.68
C ILE A 247 -10.40 14.80 -1.21
N ARG A 248 -9.23 15.12 -0.67
CA ARG A 248 -9.17 15.83 0.60
C ARG A 248 -9.72 17.24 0.39
N SER A 249 -11.02 17.44 0.69
CA SER A 249 -11.46 18.77 1.04
C SER A 249 -10.78 19.15 2.36
N ASP A 250 -10.36 20.39 2.52
CA ASP A 250 -9.83 21.03 3.73
C ASP A 250 -10.82 20.94 4.92
N ARG A 251 -11.16 19.75 5.35
CA ARG A 251 -11.85 19.55 6.62
C ARG A 251 -10.83 19.11 7.64
N GLY A 252 -10.59 20.02 8.59
CA GLY A 252 -9.69 19.86 9.72
C GLY A 252 -9.85 18.53 10.48
N PRO A 253 -9.00 18.29 11.48
CA PRO A 253 -8.81 16.98 12.10
C PRO A 253 -10.14 16.42 12.62
N ILE A 254 -10.42 15.18 12.29
CA ILE A 254 -11.50 14.41 12.89
C ILE A 254 -11.08 14.13 14.34
N HIS A 255 -11.70 14.80 15.29
CA HIS A 255 -11.50 14.55 16.71
C HIS A 255 -11.86 13.09 17.03
N VAL A 256 -10.87 12.27 17.24
CA VAL A 256 -11.04 10.92 17.80
C VAL A 256 -11.30 11.08 19.29
N ARG A 257 -12.50 10.72 19.77
CA ARG A 257 -12.80 10.61 21.19
C ARG A 257 -11.86 9.58 21.81
N ARG A 258 -11.09 10.00 22.81
CA ARG A 258 -10.33 9.09 23.66
C ARG A 258 -11.31 8.08 24.30
N ILE A 259 -11.04 6.79 24.10
CA ILE A 259 -11.70 5.74 24.86
C ILE A 259 -11.16 5.83 26.30
N PRO A 260 -12.02 5.89 27.34
CA PRO A 260 -11.56 5.91 28.72
C PRO A 260 -10.80 4.60 29.03
N ARG A 261 -9.68 4.75 29.73
CA ARG A 261 -8.99 3.61 30.32
C ARG A 261 -9.87 3.05 31.44
N GLY A 262 -10.39 1.86 31.30
CA GLY A 262 -10.94 1.04 32.36
C GLY A 262 -9.85 0.13 32.93
#